data_afdefb9d370869830221694284fdd05f
#
_entry.id   afdefb9d370869830221694284fdd05f
#
_cell.length_a   1.000
_cell.length_b   1.000
_cell.length_c   1.000
_cell.angle_alpha   90.00
_cell.angle_beta   90.00
_cell.angle_gamma   90.00
#
_symmetry.space_group_name_H-M   'P 1'
#
loop_
_entity.id
_entity.type
_entity.pdbx_description
1 polymer ?
#
loop_
_entity_poly.entity_id
_entity_poly.type
_entity_poly.pdbx_seq_one_letter_code
_entity_poly.pdbx_strand_id
1 'polypeptide(L)'
;MHVLILGGGVVGVTSAYYLARAGHQVTVLERQPGSGLETSFANAGQVSPGYSAPWAAPGIPVKALKWLMMRHRPLVLWPRLEPRLYAWLTRMLANCTEEAYQRNKGRMVRLAEYSRDALRDLRTETGIAYDHREKGTLQLFRTRKQLDHVGDDTRVLDAYGVPYTVLDPAGCIAAEPALAAVRNVFVGGLRLPGDETGDAHLFTQRLAALCEGLGVTFRYGTAIARLHHAGDRVTAVETADGGLLRADAYVAALGSYTPALLRPLGIALPVYPVKGYSLTLPITDAAAAPVSTVMDETYKVAITRLGDRIRVGGTAELAGFSSALRLPRRETLARSVQDLFPAGGDLDRASFWTGLRPMTPDGTPIVGGTRVGNLFTNTGHGTLGWTMACGSGRLLADLVSGRAPEIASDDLALDRYAA
;
A
#
# COMPACT_ATOMS: atom_id res chain seq x y z
N MET A 1 10.24 17.95 -20.74
CA MET A 1 9.24 18.86 -20.16
C MET A 1 9.42 18.94 -18.66
N HIS A 2 8.89 19.99 -18.03
CA HIS A 2 8.87 20.12 -16.58
C HIS A 2 7.62 19.43 -16.01
N VAL A 3 7.79 18.51 -15.09
CA VAL A 3 6.72 17.76 -14.42
C VAL A 3 6.69 18.12 -12.93
N LEU A 4 5.52 18.51 -12.43
CA LEU A 4 5.31 18.82 -11.03
C LEU A 4 4.54 17.69 -10.36
N ILE A 5 5.16 17.02 -9.39
CA ILE A 5 4.56 15.92 -8.63
C ILE A 5 4.04 16.45 -7.31
N LEU A 6 2.79 16.16 -7.02
CA LEU A 6 2.07 16.57 -5.82
C LEU A 6 2.02 15.41 -4.84
N GLY A 7 2.89 15.45 -3.82
CA GLY A 7 3.06 14.42 -2.78
C GLY A 7 4.38 13.66 -2.88
N GLY A 8 5.13 13.62 -1.76
CA GLY A 8 6.43 12.96 -1.58
C GLY A 8 6.33 11.60 -0.84
N GLY A 9 5.21 10.90 -0.92
CA GLY A 9 5.10 9.51 -0.47
C GLY A 9 5.83 8.55 -1.41
N VAL A 10 5.89 7.24 -1.08
CA VAL A 10 6.58 6.23 -1.90
C VAL A 10 6.16 6.26 -3.37
N VAL A 11 4.86 6.45 -3.65
CA VAL A 11 4.32 6.52 -5.01
C VAL A 11 4.79 7.78 -5.75
N GLY A 12 4.82 8.94 -5.07
CA GLY A 12 5.30 10.19 -5.67
C GLY A 12 6.80 10.15 -5.96
N VAL A 13 7.60 9.61 -5.03
CA VAL A 13 9.07 9.52 -5.18
C VAL A 13 9.45 8.50 -6.25
N THR A 14 8.78 7.35 -6.36
CA THR A 14 9.01 6.40 -7.47
C THR A 14 8.62 7.00 -8.81
N SER A 15 7.51 7.76 -8.87
CA SER A 15 7.13 8.51 -10.07
C SER A 15 8.22 9.53 -10.46
N ALA A 16 8.77 10.25 -9.48
CA ALA A 16 9.86 11.21 -9.71
C ALA A 16 11.11 10.55 -10.28
N TYR A 17 11.50 9.40 -9.73
CA TYR A 17 12.64 8.62 -10.20
C TYR A 17 12.48 8.22 -11.67
N TYR A 18 11.38 7.58 -12.04
CA TYR A 18 11.19 7.11 -13.41
C TYR A 18 10.98 8.25 -14.41
N LEU A 19 10.35 9.36 -14.02
CA LEU A 19 10.24 10.56 -14.85
C LEU A 19 11.58 11.24 -15.07
N ALA A 20 12.42 11.37 -14.05
CA ALA A 20 13.77 11.90 -14.19
C ALA A 20 14.63 10.99 -15.10
N ARG A 21 14.54 9.66 -14.93
CA ARG A 21 15.18 8.68 -15.83
C ARG A 21 14.68 8.76 -17.26
N ALA A 22 13.44 9.18 -17.46
CA ALA A 22 12.87 9.44 -18.79
C ALA A 22 13.29 10.78 -19.40
N GLY A 23 14.16 11.56 -18.72
CA GLY A 23 14.70 12.84 -19.20
C GLY A 23 13.80 14.05 -18.93
N HIS A 24 12.84 13.95 -18.01
CA HIS A 24 12.03 15.09 -17.59
C HIS A 24 12.71 15.87 -16.48
N GLN A 25 12.50 17.20 -16.47
CA GLN A 25 12.78 18.02 -15.31
C GLN A 25 11.65 17.79 -14.29
N VAL A 26 11.97 17.39 -13.06
CA VAL A 26 10.96 17.02 -12.06
C VAL A 26 11.09 17.86 -10.81
N THR A 27 9.95 18.35 -10.32
CA THR A 27 9.83 19.00 -9.00
C THR A 27 8.76 18.24 -8.18
N VAL A 28 9.09 17.90 -6.94
CA VAL A 28 8.15 17.26 -6.01
C VAL A 28 7.76 18.24 -4.90
N LEU A 29 6.46 18.42 -4.67
CA LEU A 29 5.93 19.19 -3.56
C LEU A 29 5.47 18.27 -2.45
N GLU A 30 5.99 18.45 -1.25
CA GLU A 30 5.63 17.68 -0.07
C GLU A 30 5.40 18.61 1.15
N ARG A 31 4.26 18.44 1.82
CA ARG A 31 3.90 19.27 2.99
C ARG A 31 4.69 18.93 4.25
N GLN A 32 5.21 17.71 4.34
CA GLN A 32 6.04 17.26 5.45
C GLN A 32 7.50 17.74 5.27
N PRO A 33 8.31 17.74 6.33
CA PRO A 33 9.72 18.14 6.27
C PRO A 33 10.62 17.12 5.55
N GLY A 34 10.07 16.04 5.02
CA GLY A 34 10.80 14.99 4.29
C GLY A 34 9.87 14.03 3.57
N SER A 35 10.43 13.20 2.69
CA SER A 35 9.68 12.20 1.94
C SER A 35 9.26 11.03 2.82
N GLY A 36 8.07 10.44 2.52
CA GLY A 36 7.60 9.21 3.14
C GLY A 36 7.10 9.31 4.58
N LEU A 37 6.79 10.51 5.08
CA LEU A 37 6.44 10.75 6.49
C LEU A 37 4.94 10.57 6.82
N GLU A 38 4.11 10.18 5.82
CA GLU A 38 2.70 9.88 6.05
C GLU A 38 2.41 8.38 5.92
N THR A 39 1.51 7.95 5.05
CA THR A 39 1.11 6.53 4.91
C THR A 39 2.30 5.59 4.63
N SER A 40 3.37 6.08 4.01
CA SER A 40 4.59 5.33 3.75
C SER A 40 5.51 5.14 4.96
N PHE A 41 5.31 5.92 6.06
CA PHE A 41 6.21 5.97 7.21
C PHE A 41 6.31 4.64 7.97
N ALA A 42 5.16 4.02 8.27
CA ALA A 42 5.14 2.77 9.04
C ALA A 42 4.26 1.71 8.35
N ASN A 43 4.50 1.53 7.06
CA ASN A 43 3.96 0.43 6.27
C ASN A 43 4.39 -0.92 6.85
N ALA A 44 3.61 -1.98 6.59
CA ALA A 44 3.89 -3.33 7.11
C ALA A 44 5.13 -4.00 6.48
N GLY A 45 5.74 -3.39 5.47
CA GLY A 45 7.01 -3.84 4.87
C GLY A 45 6.89 -4.90 3.79
N GLN A 46 5.69 -5.35 3.43
CA GLN A 46 5.48 -6.39 2.42
C GLN A 46 5.59 -5.85 0.99
N VAL A 47 6.33 -6.57 0.15
CA VAL A 47 6.27 -6.53 -1.32
C VAL A 47 5.75 -7.90 -1.74
N SER A 48 4.44 -8.00 -1.91
CA SER A 48 3.73 -9.28 -1.96
C SER A 48 2.74 -9.31 -3.13
N PRO A 49 3.21 -9.57 -4.36
CA PRO A 49 2.34 -9.72 -5.53
C PRO A 49 1.30 -10.83 -5.35
N GLY A 50 1.70 -11.96 -4.79
CA GLY A 50 0.81 -13.09 -4.55
C GLY A 50 -0.31 -12.81 -3.54
N TYR A 51 -0.10 -11.84 -2.64
CA TYR A 51 -1.12 -11.39 -1.68
C TYR A 51 -1.96 -10.21 -2.22
N SER A 52 -1.74 -9.80 -3.46
CA SER A 52 -2.43 -8.66 -4.07
C SER A 52 -3.86 -9.03 -4.46
N ALA A 53 -4.81 -8.70 -3.58
CA ALA A 53 -6.23 -8.96 -3.78
C ALA A 53 -7.09 -7.77 -3.33
N PRO A 54 -8.22 -7.51 -4.01
CA PRO A 54 -9.15 -6.49 -3.58
C PRO A 54 -9.84 -6.88 -2.27
N TRP A 55 -10.16 -5.90 -1.42
CA TRP A 55 -10.96 -6.14 -0.24
C TRP A 55 -12.42 -6.47 -0.57
N ALA A 56 -12.92 -5.96 -1.69
CA ALA A 56 -14.23 -6.30 -2.21
C ALA A 56 -14.19 -7.72 -2.80
N ALA A 57 -14.61 -8.71 -2.03
CA ALA A 57 -14.64 -10.11 -2.43
C ALA A 57 -15.99 -10.75 -2.05
N PRO A 58 -16.41 -11.84 -2.73
CA PRO A 58 -17.59 -12.60 -2.33
C PRO A 58 -17.57 -12.98 -0.85
N GLY A 59 -18.69 -12.83 -0.17
CA GLY A 59 -18.82 -13.14 1.27
C GLY A 59 -18.24 -12.11 2.24
N ILE A 60 -17.49 -11.09 1.76
CA ILE A 60 -16.97 -10.02 2.64
C ILE A 60 -18.07 -9.27 3.38
N PRO A 61 -19.24 -8.94 2.81
CA PRO A 61 -20.31 -8.26 3.57
C PRO A 61 -20.74 -9.04 4.80
N VAL A 62 -20.88 -10.37 4.69
CA VAL A 62 -21.24 -11.25 5.82
C VAL A 62 -20.09 -11.38 6.82
N LYS A 63 -18.84 -11.50 6.33
CA LYS A 63 -17.64 -11.55 7.19
C LYS A 63 -17.47 -10.23 7.97
N ALA A 64 -17.71 -9.08 7.32
CA ALA A 64 -17.60 -7.76 7.95
C ALA A 64 -18.58 -7.60 9.13
N LEU A 65 -19.82 -8.05 9.00
CA LEU A 65 -20.78 -8.07 10.12
C LEU A 65 -20.28 -8.89 11.31
N LYS A 66 -19.68 -10.07 11.05
CA LYS A 66 -19.09 -10.89 12.11
C LYS A 66 -17.90 -10.19 12.78
N TRP A 67 -17.01 -9.56 11.98
CA TRP A 67 -15.86 -8.82 12.50
C TRP A 67 -16.26 -7.64 13.40
N LEU A 68 -17.35 -6.94 13.09
CA LEU A 68 -17.84 -5.83 13.91
C LEU A 68 -18.26 -6.25 15.32
N MET A 69 -18.57 -7.53 15.53
CA MET A 69 -18.97 -8.11 16.84
C MET A 69 -17.80 -8.71 17.63
N MET A 70 -16.61 -8.86 17.02
CA MET A 70 -15.43 -9.44 17.68
C MET A 70 -14.76 -8.45 18.65
N ARG A 71 -14.17 -8.93 19.74
CA ARG A 71 -13.37 -8.10 20.67
C ARG A 71 -12.13 -7.52 19.99
N HIS A 72 -11.35 -8.37 19.29
CA HIS A 72 -10.15 -7.98 18.52
C HIS A 72 -10.49 -7.93 17.02
N ARG A 73 -11.43 -7.05 16.67
CA ARG A 73 -11.97 -6.94 15.31
C ARG A 73 -10.95 -6.37 14.32
N PRO A 74 -10.73 -7.02 13.17
CA PRO A 74 -9.85 -6.48 12.13
C PRO A 74 -10.43 -5.23 11.46
N LEU A 75 -11.76 -5.05 11.46
CA LEU A 75 -12.46 -3.91 10.87
C LEU A 75 -13.32 -3.18 11.91
N VAL A 76 -13.25 -1.84 11.89
CA VAL A 76 -14.16 -0.97 12.66
C VAL A 76 -14.80 0.05 11.73
N LEU A 77 -16.11 0.17 11.84
CA LEU A 77 -16.90 1.21 11.20
C LEU A 77 -17.42 2.18 12.29
N TRP A 78 -17.04 3.44 12.19
CA TRP A 78 -17.59 4.51 13.02
C TRP A 78 -18.79 5.11 12.30
N PRO A 79 -19.98 5.14 12.89
CA PRO A 79 -21.12 5.82 12.33
C PRO A 79 -20.81 7.30 12.12
N ARG A 80 -20.94 7.78 10.89
CA ARG A 80 -20.68 9.17 10.51
C ARG A 80 -21.70 9.61 9.47
N LEU A 81 -22.18 10.85 9.55
CA LEU A 81 -22.98 11.46 8.51
C LEU A 81 -22.05 12.03 7.42
N GLU A 82 -21.45 11.13 6.65
CA GLU A 82 -20.48 11.45 5.59
C GLU A 82 -20.92 10.79 4.28
N PRO A 83 -21.58 11.52 3.37
CA PRO A 83 -22.11 10.96 2.12
C PRO A 83 -21.05 10.21 1.28
N ARG A 84 -19.79 10.65 1.33
CA ARG A 84 -18.68 10.02 0.60
C ARG A 84 -18.37 8.61 1.11
N LEU A 85 -18.45 8.38 2.43
CA LEU A 85 -18.29 7.06 3.01
C LEU A 85 -19.34 6.11 2.46
N TYR A 86 -20.61 6.52 2.45
CA TYR A 86 -21.70 5.67 1.98
C TYR A 86 -21.61 5.42 0.47
N ALA A 87 -21.27 6.44 -0.33
CA ALA A 87 -21.05 6.27 -1.76
C ALA A 87 -19.89 5.30 -2.07
N TRP A 88 -18.79 5.38 -1.28
CA TRP A 88 -17.67 4.47 -1.41
C TRP A 88 -18.06 3.04 -0.99
N LEU A 89 -18.76 2.88 0.14
CA LEU A 89 -19.26 1.57 0.61
C LEU A 89 -20.22 0.93 -0.40
N THR A 90 -21.14 1.69 -0.98
CA THR A 90 -22.07 1.19 -2.02
C THR A 90 -21.29 0.66 -3.23
N ARG A 91 -20.29 1.40 -3.72
CA ARG A 91 -19.43 0.95 -4.82
C ARG A 91 -18.58 -0.27 -4.43
N MET A 92 -18.08 -0.31 -3.19
CA MET A 92 -17.33 -1.48 -2.69
C MET A 92 -18.24 -2.71 -2.63
N LEU A 93 -19.47 -2.59 -2.15
CA LEU A 93 -20.45 -3.68 -2.11
C LEU A 93 -20.81 -4.18 -3.53
N ALA A 94 -20.94 -3.28 -4.50
CA ALA A 94 -21.17 -3.65 -5.89
C ALA A 94 -20.01 -4.46 -6.52
N ASN A 95 -18.79 -4.32 -5.98
CA ASN A 95 -17.62 -5.11 -6.38
C ASN A 95 -17.48 -6.44 -5.62
N CYS A 96 -18.36 -6.77 -4.68
CA CYS A 96 -18.33 -8.04 -3.93
C CYS A 96 -18.96 -9.22 -4.69
N THR A 97 -18.78 -9.28 -6.00
CA THR A 97 -19.18 -10.39 -6.89
C THR A 97 -17.95 -11.16 -7.35
N GLU A 98 -18.13 -12.43 -7.74
CA GLU A 98 -17.02 -13.26 -8.23
C GLU A 98 -16.38 -12.64 -9.49
N GLU A 99 -17.19 -12.21 -10.44
CA GLU A 99 -16.72 -11.59 -11.68
C GLU A 99 -15.89 -10.31 -11.41
N ALA A 100 -16.41 -9.41 -10.57
CA ALA A 100 -15.70 -8.18 -10.21
C ALA A 100 -14.40 -8.49 -9.45
N TYR A 101 -14.44 -9.48 -8.55
CA TYR A 101 -13.26 -9.92 -7.79
C TYR A 101 -12.15 -10.42 -8.70
N GLN A 102 -12.47 -11.36 -9.62
CA GLN A 102 -11.48 -11.91 -10.56
C GLN A 102 -10.88 -10.82 -11.46
N ARG A 103 -11.72 -9.96 -12.05
CA ARG A 103 -11.28 -8.83 -12.87
C ARG A 103 -10.34 -7.89 -12.12
N ASN A 104 -10.73 -7.47 -10.91
CA ASN A 104 -9.96 -6.51 -10.12
C ASN A 104 -8.68 -7.15 -9.57
N LYS A 105 -8.73 -8.41 -9.15
CA LYS A 105 -7.53 -9.15 -8.74
C LYS A 105 -6.53 -9.27 -9.90
N GLY A 106 -6.98 -9.55 -11.11
CA GLY A 106 -6.12 -9.59 -12.30
C GLY A 106 -5.38 -8.28 -12.55
N ARG A 107 -6.08 -7.15 -12.43
CA ARG A 107 -5.48 -5.81 -12.52
C ARG A 107 -4.40 -5.60 -11.46
N MET A 108 -4.70 -5.98 -10.22
CA MET A 108 -3.80 -5.80 -9.08
C MET A 108 -2.56 -6.69 -9.19
N VAL A 109 -2.71 -7.98 -9.51
CA VAL A 109 -1.59 -8.91 -9.67
C VAL A 109 -0.69 -8.49 -10.82
N ARG A 110 -1.26 -8.15 -11.99
CA ARG A 110 -0.49 -7.66 -13.14
C ARG A 110 0.40 -6.47 -12.78
N LEU A 111 -0.14 -5.45 -12.10
CA LEU A 111 0.63 -4.30 -11.67
C LEU A 111 1.63 -4.64 -10.56
N ALA A 112 1.27 -5.51 -9.63
CA ALA A 112 2.12 -5.90 -8.51
C ALA A 112 3.33 -6.73 -8.95
N GLU A 113 3.15 -7.69 -9.87
CA GLU A 113 4.24 -8.48 -10.47
C GLU A 113 5.20 -7.55 -11.24
N TYR A 114 4.66 -6.71 -12.12
CA TYR A 114 5.44 -5.71 -12.83
C TYR A 114 6.20 -4.77 -11.88
N SER A 115 5.58 -4.39 -10.77
CA SER A 115 6.20 -3.52 -9.77
C SER A 115 7.31 -4.21 -8.98
N ARG A 116 7.16 -5.52 -8.67
CA ARG A 116 8.23 -6.29 -8.03
C ARG A 116 9.47 -6.34 -8.93
N ASP A 117 9.27 -6.62 -10.20
CA ASP A 117 10.36 -6.71 -11.15
C ASP A 117 11.03 -5.35 -11.34
N ALA A 118 10.25 -4.26 -11.48
CA ALA A 118 10.76 -2.89 -11.51
C ALA A 118 11.52 -2.49 -10.23
N LEU A 119 11.11 -2.98 -9.05
CA LEU A 119 11.82 -2.76 -7.78
C LEU A 119 13.17 -3.51 -7.76
N ARG A 120 13.21 -4.74 -8.28
CA ARG A 120 14.43 -5.54 -8.40
C ARG A 120 15.44 -4.89 -9.34
N ASP A 121 14.97 -4.43 -10.51
CA ASP A 121 15.78 -3.69 -11.48
C ASP A 121 16.37 -2.43 -10.84
N LEU A 122 15.53 -1.62 -10.18
CA LEU A 122 15.95 -0.41 -9.49
C LEU A 122 16.98 -0.72 -8.39
N ARG A 123 16.75 -1.76 -7.58
CA ARG A 123 17.69 -2.19 -6.54
C ARG A 123 19.04 -2.62 -7.12
N THR A 124 19.02 -3.41 -8.21
CA THR A 124 20.23 -3.86 -8.89
C THR A 124 21.01 -2.70 -9.51
N GLU A 125 20.31 -1.76 -10.13
CA GLU A 125 20.89 -0.61 -10.81
C GLU A 125 21.51 0.41 -9.83
N THR A 126 20.84 0.64 -8.69
CA THR A 126 21.23 1.73 -7.78
C THR A 126 21.95 1.26 -6.52
N GLY A 127 21.93 -0.02 -6.21
CA GLY A 127 22.44 -0.55 -4.93
C GLY A 127 21.65 -0.05 -3.70
N ILE A 128 20.42 0.48 -3.88
CA ILE A 128 19.63 1.05 -2.78
C ILE A 128 19.36 0.01 -1.69
N ALA A 129 19.71 0.32 -0.45
CA ALA A 129 19.46 -0.53 0.70
C ALA A 129 18.23 -0.01 1.47
N TYR A 130 17.32 -0.91 1.89
CA TYR A 130 16.08 -0.56 2.62
C TYR A 130 15.61 -1.70 3.52
N ASP A 131 16.54 -2.36 4.20
CA ASP A 131 16.29 -3.52 5.08
C ASP A 131 15.54 -4.66 4.35
N HIS A 132 15.78 -4.81 3.03
CA HIS A 132 15.08 -5.80 2.22
C HIS A 132 15.50 -7.23 2.54
N ARG A 133 14.55 -8.15 2.37
CA ARG A 133 14.73 -9.59 2.50
C ARG A 133 13.90 -10.33 1.45
N GLU A 134 14.51 -11.32 0.83
CA GLU A 134 13.89 -12.20 -0.18
C GLU A 134 13.58 -13.57 0.47
N LYS A 135 12.79 -13.56 1.55
CA LYS A 135 12.47 -14.75 2.34
C LYS A 135 11.00 -15.18 2.23
N GLY A 136 10.26 -14.57 1.32
CA GLY A 136 8.84 -14.86 1.10
C GLY A 136 7.91 -14.31 2.18
N THR A 137 6.63 -14.61 2.03
CA THR A 137 5.58 -14.36 3.03
C THR A 137 4.97 -15.68 3.48
N LEU A 138 4.70 -15.83 4.78
CA LEU A 138 3.98 -16.96 5.34
C LEU A 138 2.62 -16.48 5.87
N GLN A 139 1.53 -16.87 5.22
CA GLN A 139 0.18 -16.73 5.78
C GLN A 139 -0.05 -17.86 6.78
N LEU A 140 -0.36 -17.52 8.04
CA LEU A 140 -0.49 -18.47 9.12
C LEU A 140 -1.96 -18.65 9.51
N PHE A 141 -2.42 -19.90 9.55
CA PHE A 141 -3.80 -20.26 9.90
C PHE A 141 -3.85 -20.84 11.31
N ARG A 142 -4.65 -20.21 12.19
CA ARG A 142 -4.79 -20.64 13.57
C ARG A 142 -5.85 -21.73 13.75
N THR A 143 -6.75 -21.90 12.78
CA THR A 143 -7.85 -22.89 12.87
C THR A 143 -7.92 -23.76 11.63
N ARG A 144 -8.38 -25.01 11.81
CA ARG A 144 -8.59 -25.96 10.70
C ARG A 144 -9.53 -25.38 9.64
N LYS A 145 -10.58 -24.70 10.05
CA LYS A 145 -11.51 -24.03 9.14
C LYS A 145 -10.82 -23.02 8.21
N GLN A 146 -9.83 -22.27 8.69
CA GLN A 146 -9.07 -21.33 7.85
C GLN A 146 -8.23 -22.10 6.82
N LEU A 147 -7.54 -23.16 7.25
CA LEU A 147 -6.72 -24.00 6.38
C LEU A 147 -7.57 -24.72 5.31
N ASP A 148 -8.75 -25.21 5.65
CA ASP A 148 -9.65 -25.90 4.72
C ASP A 148 -10.14 -24.96 3.58
N HIS A 149 -10.14 -23.64 3.79
CA HIS A 149 -10.50 -22.63 2.79
C HIS A 149 -9.31 -22.14 1.95
N VAL A 150 -8.09 -22.66 2.18
CA VAL A 150 -6.90 -22.21 1.43
C VAL A 150 -7.01 -22.50 -0.08
N GLY A 151 -7.79 -23.52 -0.47
CA GLY A 151 -8.06 -23.83 -1.87
C GLY A 151 -8.73 -22.72 -2.67
N ASP A 152 -9.46 -21.81 -2.02
CA ASP A 152 -10.03 -20.64 -2.68
C ASP A 152 -8.95 -19.63 -3.05
N ASP A 153 -7.95 -19.45 -2.19
CA ASP A 153 -6.82 -18.57 -2.45
C ASP A 153 -5.87 -19.17 -3.49
N THR A 154 -5.57 -20.48 -3.39
CA THR A 154 -4.61 -21.14 -4.30
C THR A 154 -5.12 -21.23 -5.73
N ARG A 155 -6.41 -21.45 -5.98
CA ARG A 155 -6.99 -21.40 -7.32
C ARG A 155 -6.69 -20.09 -8.05
N VAL A 156 -6.66 -19.00 -7.31
CA VAL A 156 -6.35 -17.69 -7.90
C VAL A 156 -4.85 -17.56 -8.15
N LEU A 157 -4.01 -18.04 -7.24
CA LEU A 157 -2.55 -18.06 -7.44
C LEU A 157 -2.18 -18.89 -8.67
N ASP A 158 -2.81 -20.06 -8.85
CA ASP A 158 -2.64 -20.91 -10.04
C ASP A 158 -3.02 -20.18 -11.33
N ALA A 159 -4.16 -19.48 -11.33
CA ALA A 159 -4.64 -18.72 -12.50
C ALA A 159 -3.68 -17.61 -12.95
N TYR A 160 -2.86 -17.09 -12.04
CA TYR A 160 -1.86 -16.04 -12.33
C TYR A 160 -0.41 -16.54 -12.29
N GLY A 161 -0.18 -17.85 -12.18
CA GLY A 161 1.16 -18.45 -12.17
C GLY A 161 2.02 -18.02 -10.98
N VAL A 162 1.41 -17.65 -9.86
CA VAL A 162 2.12 -17.22 -8.64
C VAL A 162 2.56 -18.46 -7.86
N PRO A 163 3.87 -18.67 -7.64
CA PRO A 163 4.35 -19.82 -6.87
C PRO A 163 3.89 -19.78 -5.41
N TYR A 164 3.40 -20.90 -4.91
CA TYR A 164 3.01 -21.05 -3.50
C TYR A 164 3.26 -22.49 -3.01
N THR A 165 3.22 -22.64 -1.67
CA THR A 165 3.26 -23.96 -1.02
C THR A 165 2.34 -23.95 0.21
N VAL A 166 1.42 -24.90 0.29
CA VAL A 166 0.63 -25.13 1.50
C VAL A 166 1.47 -25.96 2.47
N LEU A 167 1.66 -25.46 3.69
CA LEU A 167 2.54 -26.01 4.70
C LEU A 167 1.75 -26.54 5.89
N ASP A 168 2.15 -27.70 6.40
CA ASP A 168 1.80 -28.19 7.72
C ASP A 168 2.55 -27.41 8.83
N PRO A 169 2.31 -27.66 10.11
CA PRO A 169 3.01 -26.95 11.17
C PRO A 169 4.55 -27.14 11.15
N ALA A 170 5.05 -28.31 10.72
CA ALA A 170 6.47 -28.54 10.63
C ALA A 170 7.11 -27.72 9.50
N GLY A 171 6.43 -27.64 8.35
CA GLY A 171 6.82 -26.79 7.23
C GLY A 171 6.79 -25.29 7.57
N CYS A 172 5.80 -24.84 8.35
CA CYS A 172 5.74 -23.47 8.86
C CYS A 172 6.95 -23.15 9.75
N ILE A 173 7.33 -24.06 10.65
CA ILE A 173 8.51 -23.91 11.53
C ILE A 173 9.80 -23.94 10.71
N ALA A 174 9.89 -24.77 9.68
CA ALA A 174 11.06 -24.78 8.80
C ALA A 174 11.22 -23.44 8.05
N ALA A 175 10.10 -22.79 7.67
CA ALA A 175 10.10 -21.48 7.02
C ALA A 175 10.37 -20.33 8.02
N GLU A 176 9.84 -20.41 9.23
CA GLU A 176 9.93 -19.41 10.31
C GLU A 176 10.30 -20.10 11.63
N PRO A 177 11.61 -20.31 11.91
CA PRO A 177 12.07 -21.15 13.03
C PRO A 177 11.58 -20.71 14.40
N ALA A 178 11.38 -19.40 14.62
CA ALA A 178 10.87 -18.87 15.88
C ALA A 178 9.47 -19.37 16.24
N LEU A 179 8.67 -19.83 15.27
CA LEU A 179 7.34 -20.42 15.50
C LEU A 179 7.38 -21.76 16.23
N ALA A 180 8.56 -22.39 16.36
CA ALA A 180 8.71 -23.62 17.14
C ALA A 180 8.26 -23.46 18.59
N ALA A 181 8.50 -22.29 19.19
CA ALA A 181 8.11 -21.97 20.57
C ALA A 181 6.58 -21.94 20.79
N VAL A 182 5.81 -21.77 19.70
CA VAL A 182 4.35 -21.57 19.73
C VAL A 182 3.61 -22.53 18.80
N ARG A 183 4.18 -23.72 18.58
CA ARG A 183 3.67 -24.74 17.63
C ARG A 183 2.16 -25.03 17.76
N ASN A 184 1.60 -24.92 18.94
CA ASN A 184 0.19 -25.23 19.20
C ASN A 184 -0.78 -24.08 18.87
N VAL A 185 -0.27 -22.91 18.45
CA VAL A 185 -1.07 -21.71 18.15
C VAL A 185 -1.62 -21.73 16.73
N PHE A 186 -1.08 -22.56 15.84
CA PHE A 186 -1.46 -22.63 14.43
C PHE A 186 -1.56 -24.09 13.94
N VAL A 187 -2.25 -24.27 12.81
CA VAL A 187 -2.53 -25.60 12.23
C VAL A 187 -1.89 -25.79 10.85
N GLY A 188 -1.29 -24.75 10.28
CA GLY A 188 -0.65 -24.74 8.98
C GLY A 188 -0.53 -23.33 8.39
N GLY A 189 -0.05 -23.25 7.17
CA GLY A 189 0.14 -21.96 6.49
C GLY A 189 0.17 -22.08 4.98
N LEU A 190 0.15 -20.93 4.30
CA LEU A 190 0.40 -20.78 2.87
C LEU A 190 1.64 -19.91 2.69
N ARG A 191 2.68 -20.45 2.07
CA ARG A 191 3.91 -19.73 1.78
C ARG A 191 3.91 -19.21 0.37
N LEU A 192 4.32 -17.95 0.20
CA LEU A 192 4.54 -17.26 -1.07
C LEU A 192 6.06 -16.98 -1.19
N PRO A 193 6.84 -17.87 -1.82
CA PRO A 193 8.31 -17.77 -1.81
C PRO A 193 8.85 -16.60 -2.65
N GLY A 194 8.10 -16.13 -3.64
CA GLY A 194 8.46 -15.01 -4.51
C GLY A 194 8.27 -13.62 -3.90
N ASP A 195 7.64 -13.53 -2.73
CA ASP A 195 7.42 -12.28 -2.02
C ASP A 195 8.70 -11.77 -1.35
N GLU A 196 8.77 -10.47 -1.15
CA GLU A 196 9.89 -9.78 -0.50
C GLU A 196 9.39 -8.91 0.65
N THR A 197 10.32 -8.45 1.47
CA THR A 197 10.06 -7.46 2.52
C THR A 197 11.05 -6.31 2.41
N GLY A 198 10.68 -5.13 2.92
CA GLY A 198 11.57 -3.99 3.00
C GLY A 198 10.90 -2.78 3.66
N ASP A 199 11.70 -1.90 4.22
CA ASP A 199 11.21 -0.68 4.86
C ASP A 199 10.85 0.37 3.80
N ALA A 200 9.54 0.56 3.57
CA ALA A 200 9.02 1.52 2.59
C ALA A 200 9.44 2.97 2.88
N HIS A 201 9.58 3.34 4.17
CA HIS A 201 10.01 4.67 4.56
C HIS A 201 11.49 4.90 4.23
N LEU A 202 12.35 3.97 4.64
CA LEU A 202 13.79 4.00 4.35
C LEU A 202 14.05 4.00 2.85
N PHE A 203 13.30 3.15 2.09
CA PHE A 203 13.35 3.15 0.63
C PHE A 203 12.99 4.53 0.06
N THR A 204 11.86 5.11 0.52
CA THR A 204 11.37 6.40 0.00
C THR A 204 12.39 7.51 0.23
N GLN A 205 13.00 7.58 1.43
CA GLN A 205 14.01 8.58 1.76
C GLN A 205 15.27 8.42 0.90
N ARG A 206 15.79 7.19 0.78
CA ARG A 206 16.98 6.90 0.00
C ARG A 206 16.76 7.11 -1.50
N LEU A 207 15.58 6.74 -2.00
CA LEU A 207 15.22 6.99 -3.39
C LEU A 207 15.07 8.50 -3.67
N ALA A 208 14.54 9.29 -2.72
CA ALA A 208 14.49 10.74 -2.85
C ALA A 208 15.90 11.34 -2.99
N ALA A 209 16.86 10.89 -2.18
CA ALA A 209 18.26 11.31 -2.30
C ALA A 209 18.88 10.93 -3.67
N LEU A 210 18.58 9.72 -4.17
CA LEU A 210 18.98 9.32 -5.53
C LEU A 210 18.35 10.21 -6.61
N CYS A 211 17.08 10.57 -6.44
CA CYS A 211 16.39 11.50 -7.34
C CYS A 211 17.04 12.89 -7.36
N GLU A 212 17.46 13.42 -6.20
CA GLU A 212 18.21 14.68 -6.13
C GLU A 212 19.52 14.61 -6.95
N GLY A 213 20.23 13.48 -6.88
CA GLY A 213 21.39 13.19 -7.72
C GLY A 213 21.07 13.13 -9.23
N LEU A 214 19.82 12.85 -9.60
CA LEU A 214 19.31 12.91 -10.97
C LEU A 214 18.77 14.30 -11.37
N GLY A 215 18.89 15.31 -10.50
CA GLY A 215 18.41 16.68 -10.76
C GLY A 215 16.94 16.92 -10.38
N VAL A 216 16.27 16.01 -9.65
CA VAL A 216 14.95 16.25 -9.12
C VAL A 216 15.00 17.27 -7.99
N THR A 217 14.11 18.25 -8.00
CA THR A 217 13.97 19.23 -6.92
C THR A 217 12.87 18.83 -5.97
N PHE A 218 13.18 18.68 -4.67
CA PHE A 218 12.18 18.49 -3.63
C PHE A 218 11.90 19.80 -2.88
N ARG A 219 10.64 20.17 -2.78
CA ARG A 219 10.16 21.31 -1.98
C ARG A 219 9.37 20.78 -0.80
N TYR A 220 10.08 20.53 0.27
CA TYR A 220 9.51 20.09 1.56
C TYR A 220 8.85 21.26 2.30
N GLY A 221 7.97 20.96 3.26
CA GLY A 221 7.20 21.96 3.99
C GLY A 221 6.21 22.75 3.11
N THR A 222 5.96 22.27 1.89
CA THR A 222 5.15 22.99 0.88
C THR A 222 3.77 22.34 0.76
N ALA A 223 2.79 22.89 1.48
CA ALA A 223 1.40 22.47 1.39
C ALA A 223 0.72 23.06 0.14
N ILE A 224 -0.08 22.26 -0.53
CA ILE A 224 -0.81 22.65 -1.74
C ILE A 224 -2.20 23.14 -1.32
N ALA A 225 -2.58 24.34 -1.76
CA ALA A 225 -3.90 24.93 -1.52
C ALA A 225 -4.89 24.51 -2.61
N ARG A 226 -4.55 24.73 -3.88
CA ARG A 226 -5.43 24.42 -5.02
C ARG A 226 -4.69 24.35 -6.35
N LEU A 227 -5.39 23.83 -7.36
CA LEU A 227 -4.98 23.86 -8.76
C LEU A 227 -5.76 24.98 -9.49
N HIS A 228 -5.03 25.82 -10.19
CA HIS A 228 -5.61 26.76 -11.16
C HIS A 228 -5.72 26.08 -12.51
N HIS A 229 -6.81 26.27 -13.23
CA HIS A 229 -7.01 25.73 -14.57
C HIS A 229 -7.66 26.75 -15.51
N ALA A 230 -7.42 26.58 -16.78
CA ALA A 230 -8.10 27.30 -17.86
C ALA A 230 -8.49 26.28 -18.94
N GLY A 231 -9.79 26.19 -19.21
CA GLY A 231 -10.31 25.13 -20.07
C GLY A 231 -9.96 23.73 -19.51
N ASP A 232 -9.36 22.91 -20.35
CA ASP A 232 -8.95 21.53 -20.08
C ASP A 232 -7.50 21.39 -19.57
N ARG A 233 -6.86 22.46 -19.10
CA ARG A 233 -5.46 22.42 -18.65
C ARG A 233 -5.27 23.08 -17.28
N VAL A 234 -4.45 22.46 -16.44
CA VAL A 234 -3.89 23.08 -15.23
C VAL A 234 -2.88 24.15 -15.69
N THR A 235 -2.99 25.35 -15.11
CA THR A 235 -2.11 26.48 -15.42
C THR A 235 -1.10 26.77 -14.31
N ALA A 236 -1.44 26.45 -13.05
CA ALA A 236 -0.55 26.57 -11.90
C ALA A 236 -1.03 25.74 -10.71
N VAL A 237 -0.10 25.43 -9.81
CA VAL A 237 -0.38 24.97 -8.44
C VAL A 237 -0.19 26.13 -7.50
N GLU A 238 -1.18 26.45 -6.68
CA GLU A 238 -1.07 27.41 -5.60
C GLU A 238 -0.69 26.67 -4.31
N THR A 239 0.34 27.16 -3.66
CA THR A 239 0.79 26.67 -2.34
C THR A 239 0.07 27.42 -1.21
N ALA A 240 0.07 26.89 0.00
CA ALA A 240 -0.64 27.48 1.14
C ALA A 240 -0.08 28.84 1.58
N ASP A 241 1.18 29.13 1.24
CA ASP A 241 1.84 30.43 1.43
C ASP A 241 1.57 31.44 0.29
N GLY A 242 0.72 31.08 -0.70
CA GLY A 242 0.33 31.92 -1.81
C GLY A 242 1.27 31.88 -3.03
N GLY A 243 2.31 31.05 -2.99
CA GLY A 243 3.21 30.83 -4.13
C GLY A 243 2.50 30.16 -5.32
N LEU A 244 2.85 30.54 -6.54
CA LEU A 244 2.34 29.92 -7.76
C LEU A 244 3.45 29.18 -8.50
N LEU A 245 3.25 27.89 -8.73
CA LEU A 245 4.17 27.00 -9.44
C LEU A 245 3.57 26.53 -10.76
N ARG A 246 4.33 26.65 -11.84
CA ARG A 246 3.91 26.27 -13.18
C ARG A 246 4.77 25.14 -13.70
N ALA A 247 4.16 24.23 -14.47
CA ALA A 247 4.84 23.12 -15.13
C ALA A 247 4.08 22.75 -16.42
N ASP A 248 4.68 21.89 -17.23
CA ASP A 248 4.07 21.40 -18.47
C ASP A 248 3.03 20.29 -18.13
N ALA A 249 3.34 19.46 -17.13
CA ALA A 249 2.47 18.39 -16.64
C ALA A 249 2.45 18.32 -15.11
N TYR A 250 1.36 17.81 -14.56
CA TYR A 250 1.09 17.70 -13.13
C TYR A 250 0.69 16.28 -12.76
N VAL A 251 1.25 15.74 -11.69
CA VAL A 251 0.95 14.38 -11.19
C VAL A 251 0.38 14.47 -9.79
N ALA A 252 -0.86 14.06 -9.58
CA ALA A 252 -1.49 14.00 -8.28
C ALA A 252 -1.20 12.64 -7.60
N ALA A 253 -0.27 12.63 -6.62
CA ALA A 253 0.18 11.47 -5.86
C ALA A 253 -0.03 11.64 -4.34
N LEU A 254 -1.10 12.36 -3.93
CA LEU A 254 -1.40 12.74 -2.54
C LEU A 254 -2.16 11.65 -1.74
N GLY A 255 -2.23 10.41 -2.25
CA GLY A 255 -2.94 9.31 -1.60
C GLY A 255 -4.39 9.69 -1.25
N SER A 256 -4.76 9.57 0.03
CA SER A 256 -6.12 9.86 0.51
C SER A 256 -6.56 11.32 0.34
N TYR A 257 -5.63 12.25 0.12
CA TYR A 257 -5.93 13.67 -0.05
C TYR A 257 -6.17 14.06 -1.52
N THR A 258 -5.84 13.20 -2.47
CA THR A 258 -6.04 13.46 -3.91
C THR A 258 -7.48 13.84 -4.28
N PRO A 259 -8.54 13.18 -3.74
CA PRO A 259 -9.92 13.53 -4.10
C PRO A 259 -10.31 14.97 -3.74
N ALA A 260 -9.79 15.49 -2.62
CA ALA A 260 -10.10 16.85 -2.19
C ALA A 260 -9.50 17.90 -3.14
N LEU A 261 -8.27 17.65 -3.61
CA LEU A 261 -7.57 18.55 -4.54
C LEU A 261 -8.23 18.57 -5.93
N LEU A 262 -8.69 17.42 -6.44
CA LEU A 262 -9.19 17.29 -7.81
C LEU A 262 -10.68 17.61 -7.97
N ARG A 263 -11.44 17.58 -6.89
CA ARG A 263 -12.89 17.85 -6.93
C ARG A 263 -13.26 19.25 -7.48
N PRO A 264 -12.55 20.35 -7.15
CA PRO A 264 -12.86 21.66 -7.75
C PRO A 264 -12.75 21.69 -9.28
N LEU A 265 -11.92 20.78 -9.86
CA LEU A 265 -11.82 20.56 -11.30
C LEU A 265 -12.96 19.68 -11.85
N GLY A 266 -13.91 19.28 -11.01
CA GLY A 266 -15.01 18.38 -11.34
C GLY A 266 -14.58 16.91 -11.48
N ILE A 267 -13.35 16.54 -11.08
CA ILE A 267 -12.84 15.16 -11.13
C ILE A 267 -13.22 14.46 -9.83
N ALA A 268 -14.10 13.47 -9.92
CA ALA A 268 -14.55 12.65 -8.79
C ALA A 268 -13.70 11.38 -8.68
N LEU A 269 -12.80 11.32 -7.70
CA LEU A 269 -12.03 10.11 -7.40
C LEU A 269 -12.70 9.31 -6.28
N PRO A 270 -13.02 8.03 -6.48
CA PRO A 270 -13.62 7.18 -5.45
C PRO A 270 -12.57 6.61 -4.49
N VAL A 271 -11.72 7.46 -3.94
CA VAL A 271 -10.70 7.08 -2.95
C VAL A 271 -11.15 7.52 -1.56
N TYR A 272 -11.18 6.55 -0.62
CA TYR A 272 -11.55 6.81 0.78
C TYR A 272 -10.39 6.50 1.72
N PRO A 273 -10.14 7.32 2.76
CA PRO A 273 -9.11 7.08 3.76
C PRO A 273 -9.53 5.94 4.70
N VAL A 274 -8.87 4.79 4.57
CA VAL A 274 -9.03 3.68 5.51
C VAL A 274 -7.85 3.67 6.47
N LYS A 275 -8.14 3.99 7.72
CA LYS A 275 -7.14 4.12 8.75
C LYS A 275 -6.59 2.75 9.15
N GLY A 276 -5.26 2.63 9.19
CA GLY A 276 -4.55 1.46 9.68
C GLY A 276 -3.61 1.83 10.81
N TYR A 277 -3.13 0.81 11.50
CA TYR A 277 -2.23 0.98 12.64
C TYR A 277 -1.01 0.10 12.52
N SER A 278 0.10 0.54 13.11
CA SER A 278 1.29 -0.28 13.25
C SER A 278 1.99 -0.10 14.59
N LEU A 279 2.67 -1.16 15.03
CA LEU A 279 3.67 -1.14 16.08
C LEU A 279 5.04 -1.37 15.45
N THR A 280 6.05 -0.69 15.97
CA THR A 280 7.45 -0.98 15.64
C THR A 280 8.18 -1.21 16.95
N LEU A 281 8.70 -2.41 17.13
CA LEU A 281 9.41 -2.79 18.36
C LEU A 281 10.86 -3.21 18.02
N PRO A 282 11.84 -2.89 18.87
CA PRO A 282 13.21 -3.36 18.69
C PRO A 282 13.25 -4.87 18.92
N ILE A 283 14.07 -5.56 18.15
CA ILE A 283 14.36 -6.99 18.35
C ILE A 283 15.22 -7.13 19.59
N THR A 284 14.83 -8.04 20.48
CA THR A 284 15.59 -8.39 21.70
C THR A 284 16.32 -9.71 21.54
N ASP A 285 15.71 -10.65 20.82
CA ASP A 285 16.32 -11.92 20.44
C ASP A 285 16.10 -12.17 18.95
N ALA A 286 17.19 -12.16 18.19
CA ALA A 286 17.15 -12.33 16.76
C ALA A 286 16.69 -13.73 16.31
N ALA A 287 16.91 -14.77 17.15
CA ALA A 287 16.47 -16.13 16.89
C ALA A 287 14.98 -16.36 17.19
N ALA A 288 14.41 -15.56 18.11
CA ALA A 288 13.00 -15.58 18.45
C ALA A 288 12.14 -14.57 17.63
N ALA A 289 12.78 -13.79 16.75
CA ALA A 289 12.12 -12.85 15.86
C ALA A 289 11.77 -13.51 14.50
N PRO A 290 10.80 -12.96 13.73
CA PRO A 290 10.52 -13.46 12.37
C PRO A 290 11.76 -13.34 11.47
N VAL A 291 11.86 -14.21 10.46
CA VAL A 291 12.90 -14.09 9.41
C VAL A 291 12.38 -13.40 8.15
N SER A 292 11.07 -13.36 7.96
CA SER A 292 10.38 -12.73 6.81
C SER A 292 9.16 -11.92 7.27
N THR A 293 8.07 -12.02 6.52
CA THR A 293 6.73 -11.58 6.93
C THR A 293 5.85 -12.78 7.27
N VAL A 294 5.28 -12.77 8.48
CA VAL A 294 4.20 -13.68 8.88
C VAL A 294 2.89 -12.91 8.91
N MET A 295 1.91 -13.36 8.11
CA MET A 295 0.55 -12.81 8.10
C MET A 295 -0.34 -13.67 8.99
N ASP A 296 -0.74 -13.14 10.13
CA ASP A 296 -1.74 -13.75 11.00
C ASP A 296 -3.15 -13.58 10.41
N GLU A 297 -3.66 -14.62 9.78
CA GLU A 297 -4.94 -14.58 9.09
C GLU A 297 -6.15 -14.40 10.03
N THR A 298 -5.99 -14.73 11.30
CA THR A 298 -7.07 -14.57 12.32
C THR A 298 -7.33 -13.10 12.64
N TYR A 299 -6.28 -12.32 12.82
CA TYR A 299 -6.36 -10.90 13.17
C TYR A 299 -6.12 -9.97 11.96
N LYS A 300 -5.75 -10.54 10.80
CA LYS A 300 -5.33 -9.77 9.61
C LYS A 300 -4.20 -8.79 9.95
N VAL A 301 -3.16 -9.33 10.59
CA VAL A 301 -1.98 -8.60 11.06
C VAL A 301 -0.74 -9.17 10.42
N ALA A 302 0.05 -8.31 9.77
CA ALA A 302 1.37 -8.65 9.26
C ALA A 302 2.42 -8.39 10.34
N ILE A 303 3.32 -9.36 10.55
CA ILE A 303 4.47 -9.26 11.47
C ILE A 303 5.73 -9.44 10.61
N THR A 304 6.49 -8.37 10.43
CA THR A 304 7.59 -8.30 9.47
C THR A 304 8.89 -7.92 10.16
N ARG A 305 9.99 -8.60 9.84
CA ARG A 305 11.33 -8.16 10.24
C ARG A 305 11.87 -7.10 9.28
N LEU A 306 12.28 -5.95 9.82
CA LEU A 306 12.93 -4.86 9.12
C LEU A 306 14.24 -4.52 9.86
N GLY A 307 15.38 -5.01 9.34
CA GLY A 307 16.67 -4.86 10.01
C GLY A 307 16.67 -5.45 11.42
N ASP A 308 16.83 -4.59 12.42
CA ASP A 308 16.81 -4.87 13.86
C ASP A 308 15.46 -4.62 14.55
N ARG A 309 14.38 -4.45 13.76
CA ARG A 309 13.04 -4.13 14.24
C ARG A 309 12.02 -5.14 13.75
N ILE A 310 10.96 -5.33 14.55
CA ILE A 310 9.74 -6.01 14.12
C ILE A 310 8.69 -4.94 13.84
N ARG A 311 8.12 -4.92 12.65
CA ARG A 311 6.97 -4.12 12.27
C ARG A 311 5.72 -4.97 12.32
N VAL A 312 4.72 -4.53 13.07
CA VAL A 312 3.42 -5.19 13.19
C VAL A 312 2.37 -4.25 12.61
N GLY A 313 1.84 -4.58 11.45
CA GLY A 313 0.87 -3.75 10.75
C GLY A 313 -0.46 -4.45 10.55
N GLY A 314 -1.58 -3.77 10.80
CA GLY A 314 -2.89 -4.40 10.62
C GLY A 314 -4.04 -3.49 10.93
N THR A 315 -5.18 -4.13 11.10
CA THR A 315 -6.49 -3.55 11.40
C THR A 315 -6.93 -2.44 10.42
N ALA A 316 -8.22 -2.22 10.34
CA ALA A 316 -8.82 -1.22 9.48
C ALA A 316 -9.89 -0.45 10.22
N GLU A 317 -9.95 0.86 10.01
CA GLU A 317 -10.95 1.72 10.64
C GLU A 317 -11.47 2.73 9.63
N LEU A 318 -12.79 2.73 9.42
CA LEU A 318 -13.48 3.72 8.61
C LEU A 318 -13.87 4.90 9.50
N ALA A 319 -12.94 5.85 9.64
CA ALA A 319 -13.03 7.00 10.57
C ALA A 319 -12.72 8.34 9.89
N GLY A 320 -12.78 8.41 8.55
CA GLY A 320 -12.38 9.59 7.79
C GLY A 320 -10.90 9.93 8.03
N PHE A 321 -10.59 11.21 8.08
CA PHE A 321 -9.22 11.72 8.26
C PHE A 321 -8.72 11.77 9.71
N SER A 322 -9.35 11.04 10.63
CA SER A 322 -8.91 11.01 12.03
C SER A 322 -7.55 10.32 12.18
N SER A 323 -6.59 11.00 12.80
CA SER A 323 -5.26 10.48 13.15
C SER A 323 -5.15 10.02 14.62
N ALA A 324 -6.27 9.98 15.37
CA ALA A 324 -6.25 9.61 16.79
C ALA A 324 -5.76 8.17 16.99
N LEU A 325 -4.78 7.95 17.84
CA LEU A 325 -4.28 6.64 18.25
C LEU A 325 -5.23 6.02 19.28
N ARG A 326 -5.76 4.82 18.97
CA ARG A 326 -6.74 4.14 19.83
C ARG A 326 -6.10 2.92 20.51
N LEU A 327 -6.04 2.90 21.83
CA LEU A 327 -5.43 1.82 22.62
C LEU A 327 -5.93 0.41 22.27
N PRO A 328 -7.26 0.15 22.06
CA PRO A 328 -7.72 -1.18 21.67
C PRO A 328 -7.10 -1.69 20.33
N ARG A 329 -6.62 -0.78 19.47
CA ARG A 329 -5.90 -1.15 18.24
C ARG A 329 -4.47 -1.59 18.54
N ARG A 330 -3.79 -0.88 19.47
CA ARG A 330 -2.48 -1.27 19.98
C ARG A 330 -2.53 -2.68 20.61
N GLU A 331 -3.52 -2.93 21.45
CA GLU A 331 -3.72 -4.25 22.11
C GLU A 331 -3.89 -5.39 21.08
N THR A 332 -4.64 -5.18 20.00
CA THR A 332 -4.84 -6.21 18.95
C THR A 332 -3.52 -6.54 18.25
N LEU A 333 -2.71 -5.52 17.91
CA LEU A 333 -1.41 -5.72 17.28
C LEU A 333 -0.41 -6.39 18.25
N ALA A 334 -0.35 -5.90 19.49
CA ALA A 334 0.50 -6.45 20.53
C ALA A 334 0.19 -7.93 20.80
N ARG A 335 -1.10 -8.29 20.89
CA ARG A 335 -1.54 -9.67 21.08
C ARG A 335 -1.05 -10.58 19.94
N SER A 336 -1.19 -10.16 18.68
CA SER A 336 -0.77 -10.99 17.55
C SER A 336 0.73 -11.29 17.57
N VAL A 337 1.57 -10.26 17.86
CA VAL A 337 3.02 -10.49 17.94
C VAL A 337 3.42 -11.28 19.18
N GLN A 338 2.77 -11.07 20.34
CA GLN A 338 3.04 -11.86 21.55
C GLN A 338 2.65 -13.33 21.40
N ASP A 339 1.53 -13.61 20.72
CA ASP A 339 1.09 -14.98 20.48
C ASP A 339 2.05 -15.76 19.56
N LEU A 340 2.70 -15.09 18.60
CA LEU A 340 3.52 -15.74 17.58
C LEU A 340 5.05 -15.60 17.81
N PHE A 341 5.49 -14.50 18.42
CA PHE A 341 6.89 -14.17 18.65
C PHE A 341 7.10 -13.60 20.06
N PRO A 342 6.78 -14.37 21.13
CA PRO A 342 6.72 -13.85 22.51
C PRO A 342 8.04 -13.30 23.05
N ALA A 343 9.18 -13.78 22.54
CA ALA A 343 10.53 -13.36 22.98
C ALA A 343 11.26 -12.55 21.88
N GLY A 344 10.64 -12.29 20.73
CA GLY A 344 11.31 -11.70 19.56
C GLY A 344 11.61 -10.21 19.69
N GLY A 345 10.84 -9.46 20.48
CA GLY A 345 10.98 -8.02 20.59
C GLY A 345 10.35 -7.41 21.83
N ASP A 346 10.74 -6.16 22.14
CA ASP A 346 10.32 -5.41 23.33
C ASP A 346 9.08 -4.57 23.04
N LEU A 347 7.92 -5.00 23.56
CA LEU A 347 6.65 -4.28 23.43
C LEU A 347 6.54 -3.02 24.29
N ASP A 348 7.31 -2.92 25.38
CA ASP A 348 7.28 -1.73 26.23
C ASP A 348 7.97 -0.55 25.53
N ARG A 349 8.94 -0.85 24.67
CA ARG A 349 9.64 0.11 23.82
C ARG A 349 9.01 0.29 22.44
N ALA A 350 7.85 -0.33 22.18
CA ALA A 350 7.19 -0.25 20.89
C ALA A 350 6.63 1.15 20.62
N SER A 351 6.96 1.73 19.47
CA SER A 351 6.29 2.90 18.95
C SER A 351 4.94 2.51 18.30
N PHE A 352 3.90 3.31 18.54
CA PHE A 352 2.55 3.09 18.00
C PHE A 352 2.19 4.21 17.02
N TRP A 353 1.78 3.84 15.82
CA TRP A 353 1.52 4.76 14.73
C TRP A 353 0.24 4.43 13.97
N THR A 354 -0.26 5.41 13.21
CA THR A 354 -1.42 5.27 12.34
C THR A 354 -1.25 6.02 11.02
N GLY A 355 -1.81 5.47 9.93
CA GLY A 355 -1.83 6.10 8.61
C GLY A 355 -3.13 5.83 7.86
N LEU A 356 -3.36 6.62 6.82
CA LEU A 356 -4.58 6.62 6.01
C LEU A 356 -4.32 5.94 4.66
N ARG A 357 -4.76 4.69 4.52
CA ARG A 357 -4.67 3.95 3.26
C ARG A 357 -5.63 4.54 2.24
N PRO A 358 -5.17 4.95 1.05
CA PRO A 358 -6.03 5.50 0.00
C PRO A 358 -6.77 4.38 -0.73
N MET A 359 -7.90 3.96 -0.22
CA MET A 359 -8.63 2.80 -0.74
C MET A 359 -9.61 3.17 -1.85
N THR A 360 -9.45 2.55 -3.00
CA THR A 360 -10.48 2.50 -4.05
C THR A 360 -11.55 1.44 -3.73
N PRO A 361 -12.77 1.53 -4.24
CA PRO A 361 -13.81 0.56 -3.92
C PRO A 361 -13.60 -0.82 -4.57
N ASP A 362 -12.81 -0.86 -5.66
CA ASP A 362 -12.45 -2.08 -6.40
C ASP A 362 -11.05 -2.62 -6.03
N GLY A 363 -10.32 -1.90 -5.16
CA GLY A 363 -8.96 -2.25 -4.73
C GLY A 363 -7.85 -1.88 -5.72
N THR A 364 -8.18 -1.62 -6.98
CA THR A 364 -7.23 -1.29 -8.04
C THR A 364 -6.80 0.18 -7.94
N PRO A 365 -5.50 0.52 -8.00
CA PRO A 365 -5.05 1.91 -8.02
C PRO A 365 -5.50 2.64 -9.28
N ILE A 366 -5.46 3.98 -9.23
CA ILE A 366 -5.79 4.86 -10.35
C ILE A 366 -4.50 5.47 -10.86
N VAL A 367 -4.06 5.01 -12.03
CA VAL A 367 -2.81 5.43 -12.68
C VAL A 367 -3.11 5.87 -14.11
N GLY A 368 -2.78 7.11 -14.46
CA GLY A 368 -2.98 7.60 -15.82
C GLY A 368 -3.44 9.04 -15.91
N GLY A 369 -3.78 9.47 -17.12
CA GLY A 369 -4.31 10.79 -17.42
C GLY A 369 -5.68 11.02 -16.81
N THR A 370 -6.11 12.28 -16.82
CA THR A 370 -7.46 12.69 -16.48
C THR A 370 -8.09 13.41 -17.68
N ARG A 371 -9.36 13.82 -17.54
CA ARG A 371 -10.00 14.66 -18.55
C ARG A 371 -9.36 16.07 -18.68
N VAL A 372 -8.46 16.44 -17.78
CA VAL A 372 -7.64 17.64 -17.85
C VAL A 372 -6.31 17.25 -18.48
N GLY A 373 -6.04 17.72 -19.68
CA GLY A 373 -5.05 17.16 -20.61
C GLY A 373 -3.58 17.11 -20.14
N ASN A 374 -3.21 17.91 -19.13
CA ASN A 374 -1.87 17.88 -18.54
C ASN A 374 -1.85 17.45 -17.05
N LEU A 375 -2.95 16.83 -16.58
CA LEU A 375 -3.07 16.36 -15.21
C LEU A 375 -3.20 14.84 -15.18
N PHE A 376 -2.28 14.21 -14.48
CA PHE A 376 -2.20 12.77 -14.27
C PHE A 376 -2.47 12.41 -12.81
N THR A 377 -2.87 11.18 -12.56
CA THR A 377 -3.06 10.61 -11.23
C THR A 377 -2.19 9.38 -11.04
N ASN A 378 -1.62 9.23 -9.85
CA ASN A 378 -0.99 8.00 -9.37
C ASN A 378 -1.35 7.82 -7.89
N THR A 379 -2.51 7.20 -7.62
CA THR A 379 -3.12 7.16 -6.29
C THR A 379 -4.05 5.95 -6.11
N GLY A 380 -4.62 5.81 -4.92
CA GLY A 380 -5.63 4.76 -4.70
C GLY A 380 -5.06 3.36 -4.46
N HIS A 381 -3.79 3.22 -4.12
CA HIS A 381 -3.08 1.94 -3.95
C HIS A 381 -3.50 1.14 -2.71
N GLY A 382 -4.37 1.66 -1.88
CA GLY A 382 -4.91 0.97 -0.71
C GLY A 382 -3.83 0.48 0.26
N THR A 383 -3.85 -0.82 0.54
CA THR A 383 -2.86 -1.49 1.39
C THR A 383 -1.57 -1.87 0.66
N LEU A 384 -1.55 -1.80 -0.67
CA LEU A 384 -0.50 -2.34 -1.53
C LEU A 384 0.38 -1.25 -2.18
N GLY A 385 0.33 -0.02 -1.64
CA GLY A 385 1.10 1.10 -2.18
C GLY A 385 2.61 0.82 -2.22
N TRP A 386 3.16 0.11 -1.24
CA TRP A 386 4.56 -0.31 -1.26
C TRP A 386 4.82 -1.37 -2.35
N THR A 387 3.99 -2.42 -2.41
CA THR A 387 4.08 -3.47 -3.44
C THR A 387 4.01 -2.91 -4.86
N MET A 388 3.17 -1.90 -5.11
CA MET A 388 2.86 -1.40 -6.46
C MET A 388 3.61 -0.10 -6.83
N ALA A 389 4.41 0.49 -5.94
CA ALA A 389 4.97 1.82 -6.14
C ALA A 389 5.90 1.93 -7.35
N CYS A 390 6.84 1.02 -7.51
CA CYS A 390 7.80 1.06 -8.61
C CYS A 390 7.12 0.84 -9.96
N GLY A 391 6.23 -0.15 -10.06
CA GLY A 391 5.49 -0.43 -11.29
C GLY A 391 4.56 0.71 -11.69
N SER A 392 3.81 1.27 -10.74
CA SER A 392 2.92 2.40 -11.05
C SER A 392 3.70 3.68 -11.40
N GLY A 393 4.87 3.88 -10.78
CA GLY A 393 5.77 5.00 -11.13
C GLY A 393 6.36 4.87 -12.54
N ARG A 394 6.83 3.65 -12.92
CA ARG A 394 7.36 3.36 -14.27
C ARG A 394 6.27 3.47 -15.33
N LEU A 395 5.10 2.87 -15.09
CA LEU A 395 3.92 2.99 -15.94
C LEU A 395 3.53 4.46 -16.17
N LEU A 396 3.44 5.24 -15.09
CA LEU A 396 3.10 6.66 -15.18
C LEU A 396 4.12 7.45 -16.01
N ALA A 397 5.42 7.16 -15.85
CA ALA A 397 6.47 7.82 -16.61
C ALA A 397 6.34 7.57 -18.12
N ASP A 398 5.94 6.36 -18.52
CA ASP A 398 5.65 6.07 -19.93
C ASP A 398 4.44 6.85 -20.44
N LEU A 399 3.34 6.87 -19.69
CA LEU A 399 2.13 7.62 -20.05
C LEU A 399 2.39 9.13 -20.17
N VAL A 400 3.11 9.73 -19.22
CA VAL A 400 3.47 11.16 -19.25
C VAL A 400 4.40 11.46 -20.42
N SER A 401 5.27 10.53 -20.78
CA SER A 401 6.21 10.66 -21.91
C SER A 401 5.57 10.37 -23.28
N GLY A 402 4.30 9.97 -23.33
CA GLY A 402 3.63 9.55 -24.56
C GLY A 402 4.18 8.24 -25.13
N ARG A 403 4.80 7.40 -24.33
CA ARG A 403 5.30 6.08 -24.71
C ARG A 403 4.25 4.99 -24.43
N ALA A 404 4.29 3.92 -25.22
CA ALA A 404 3.47 2.74 -24.93
C ALA A 404 3.97 2.05 -23.65
N PRO A 405 3.10 1.82 -22.67
CA PRO A 405 3.45 1.08 -21.47
C PRO A 405 3.78 -0.40 -21.74
N GLU A 406 4.65 -0.99 -20.94
CA GLU A 406 5.00 -2.42 -21.02
C GLU A 406 3.87 -3.36 -20.58
N ILE A 407 2.92 -2.87 -19.80
CA ILE A 407 1.73 -3.61 -19.35
C ILE A 407 0.46 -2.88 -19.77
N ALA A 408 -0.64 -3.61 -19.92
CA ALA A 408 -1.95 -3.02 -20.17
C ALA A 408 -2.32 -2.04 -19.03
N SER A 409 -2.76 -0.83 -19.36
CA SER A 409 -2.97 0.27 -18.43
C SER A 409 -4.33 0.95 -18.51
N ASP A 410 -5.09 0.74 -19.59
CA ASP A 410 -6.38 1.40 -19.82
C ASP A 410 -7.38 1.13 -18.69
N ASP A 411 -7.37 -0.08 -18.17
CA ASP A 411 -8.20 -0.50 -17.04
C ASP A 411 -7.67 -0.07 -15.65
N LEU A 412 -6.52 0.60 -15.60
CA LEU A 412 -5.99 1.30 -14.41
C LEU A 412 -6.34 2.78 -14.41
N ALA A 413 -6.81 3.33 -15.53
CA ALA A 413 -7.20 4.73 -15.66
C ALA A 413 -8.47 5.06 -14.84
N LEU A 414 -8.69 6.36 -14.62
CA LEU A 414 -9.86 6.87 -13.90
C LEU A 414 -11.18 6.55 -14.64
N ASP A 415 -11.14 6.46 -15.95
CA ASP A 415 -12.31 6.29 -16.81
C ASP A 415 -13.10 4.99 -16.55
N ARG A 416 -12.46 3.99 -15.90
CA ARG A 416 -13.18 2.78 -15.44
C ARG A 416 -14.30 3.05 -14.42
N TYR A 417 -14.36 4.27 -13.86
CA TYR A 417 -15.43 4.73 -12.97
C TYR A 417 -16.42 5.69 -13.64
N ALA A 418 -16.25 5.95 -14.94
CA ALA A 418 -17.09 6.90 -15.68
C ALA A 418 -18.44 6.31 -16.13
N ALA A 419 -18.73 5.04 -15.79
CA ALA A 419 -19.99 4.36 -16.12
C ALA A 419 -21.08 4.61 -15.07
#